data_594fd5ac01fcdbdcfdd2aae810598727
#
_entry.id   594fd5ac01fcdbdcfdd2aae810598727
#
_cell.length_a   1.000
_cell.length_b   1.000
_cell.length_c   1.000
_cell.angle_alpha   90.00
_cell.angle_beta   90.00
_cell.angle_gamma   90.00
#
_symmetry.space_group_name_H-M   'P 1'
#
loop_
_entity.id
_entity.type
_entity.pdbx_description
1 polymer ?
#
loop_
_entity_poly.entity_id
_entity_poly.type
_entity_poly.pdbx_seq_one_letter_code
_entity_poly.pdbx_strand_id
1 'polypeptide(L)'
;MQLITTRNKEISFAELKKAISSGNGLELIRPRDKFAIELKNGELVNAVCGGYVNEKRARFVLEDCLAEKWRMNDTPTNKGGYLKSEGRRHVIEDILPLFPDELAEAFVPRFLSEKIDGERHEYADTLWIPSATDVFGAGDWWNEEPDSFQLEIFKRERDRV
;
A
#
# COMPACT_ATOMS: atom_id res chain seq x y z
N MET A 1 12.09 -15.97 5.40
CA MET A 1 12.43 -15.47 4.05
C MET A 1 13.34 -14.26 4.20
N GLN A 2 14.36 -14.14 3.38
CA GLN A 2 15.28 -13.01 3.41
C GLN A 2 14.94 -12.07 2.25
N LEU A 3 14.87 -10.78 2.53
CA LEU A 3 14.64 -9.75 1.53
C LEU A 3 15.96 -9.29 0.95
N ILE A 4 16.04 -9.17 -0.36
CA ILE A 4 17.15 -8.49 -1.01
C ILE A 4 16.66 -7.11 -1.41
N THR A 5 17.15 -6.08 -0.73
CA THR A 5 16.85 -4.69 -1.07
C THR A 5 17.65 -4.25 -2.30
N THR A 6 17.27 -3.15 -2.93
CA THR A 6 18.04 -2.52 -4.02
C THR A 6 19.49 -2.21 -3.66
N ARG A 7 19.85 -2.27 -2.38
CA ARG A 7 21.22 -2.11 -1.87
C ARG A 7 21.96 -3.42 -1.68
N ASN A 8 21.43 -4.53 -2.22
CA ASN A 8 21.94 -5.89 -2.01
C ASN A 8 22.11 -6.24 -0.52
N LYS A 9 21.28 -5.67 0.35
CA LYS A 9 21.24 -6.01 1.76
C LYS A 9 20.19 -7.09 1.97
N GLU A 10 20.62 -8.19 2.50
CA GLU A 10 19.76 -9.29 2.88
C GLU A 10 19.23 -9.04 4.31
N ILE A 11 17.91 -8.91 4.45
CA ILE A 11 17.22 -8.68 5.73
C ILE A 11 15.96 -9.55 5.80
N SER A 12 15.54 -9.91 7.00
CA SER A 12 14.24 -10.55 7.21
C SER A 12 13.11 -9.51 7.34
N PHE A 13 11.88 -9.94 7.11
CA PHE A 13 10.70 -9.09 7.35
C PHE A 13 10.61 -8.65 8.81
N ALA A 14 10.99 -9.53 9.75
CA ALA A 14 11.00 -9.21 11.17
C ALA A 14 12.02 -8.10 11.50
N GLU A 15 13.21 -8.15 10.90
CA GLU A 15 14.23 -7.10 11.06
C GLU A 15 13.74 -5.77 10.47
N LEU A 16 13.12 -5.80 9.28
CA LEU A 16 12.55 -4.61 8.66
C LEU A 16 11.45 -4.01 9.53
N LYS A 17 10.50 -4.83 10.00
CA LYS A 17 9.44 -4.41 10.92
C LYS A 17 10.01 -3.77 12.20
N LYS A 18 10.99 -4.43 12.84
CA LYS A 18 11.63 -3.94 14.04
C LYS A 18 12.33 -2.61 13.81
N ALA A 19 13.08 -2.46 12.72
CA ALA A 19 13.77 -1.22 12.38
C ALA A 19 12.78 -0.07 12.15
N ILE A 20 11.72 -0.29 11.38
CA ILE A 20 10.69 0.73 11.13
C ILE A 20 10.00 1.11 12.45
N SER A 21 9.54 0.13 13.23
CA SER A 21 8.80 0.41 14.47
C SER A 21 9.65 1.08 15.56
N SER A 22 10.98 0.93 15.51
CA SER A 22 11.91 1.62 16.39
C SER A 22 12.39 2.99 15.90
N GLY A 23 11.94 3.44 14.70
CA GLY A 23 12.34 4.71 14.11
C GLY A 23 13.64 4.65 13.29
N ASN A 24 14.23 3.48 13.11
CA ASN A 24 15.50 3.29 12.38
C ASN A 24 15.29 2.72 10.96
N GLY A 25 14.07 2.74 10.46
CA GLY A 25 13.72 2.15 9.16
C GLY A 25 14.54 2.68 7.99
N LEU A 26 14.87 3.98 7.98
CA LEU A 26 15.67 4.62 6.92
C LEU A 26 17.10 4.10 6.80
N GLU A 27 17.62 3.42 7.82
CA GLU A 27 18.93 2.76 7.75
C GLU A 27 18.89 1.49 6.88
N LEU A 28 17.72 0.83 6.82
CA LEU A 28 17.51 -0.40 6.08
C LEU A 28 16.85 -0.17 4.73
N ILE A 29 15.79 0.64 4.67
CA ILE A 29 15.02 0.90 3.46
C ILE A 29 14.64 2.37 3.37
N ARG A 30 14.88 2.97 2.22
CA ARG A 30 14.57 4.38 1.92
C ARG A 30 13.46 4.48 0.90
N PRO A 31 12.80 5.63 0.79
CA PRO A 31 11.87 5.85 -0.31
C PRO A 31 12.49 5.47 -1.67
N ARG A 32 11.75 4.74 -2.49
CA ARG A 32 12.13 4.13 -3.78
C ARG A 32 13.01 2.87 -3.70
N ASP A 33 13.50 2.48 -2.54
CA ASP A 33 14.08 1.14 -2.40
C ASP A 33 12.97 0.09 -2.56
N LYS A 34 13.32 -1.06 -3.10
CA LYS A 34 12.35 -2.14 -3.35
C LYS A 34 12.88 -3.50 -2.93
N PHE A 35 11.97 -4.41 -2.74
CA PHE A 35 12.26 -5.83 -2.51
C PHE A 35 11.24 -6.72 -3.21
N ALA A 36 11.68 -7.90 -3.61
CA ALA A 36 10.83 -8.89 -4.24
C ALA A 36 10.03 -9.68 -3.21
N ILE A 37 8.79 -10.01 -3.57
CA ILE A 37 7.88 -10.86 -2.82
C ILE A 37 7.41 -11.96 -3.75
N GLU A 38 7.51 -13.21 -3.31
CA GLU A 38 6.81 -14.33 -3.94
C GLU A 38 5.49 -14.52 -3.22
N LEU A 39 4.39 -14.28 -3.92
CA LEU A 39 3.05 -14.52 -3.41
C LEU A 39 2.77 -16.02 -3.33
N LYS A 40 1.81 -16.45 -2.49
CA LYS A 40 1.47 -17.87 -2.30
C LYS A 40 0.94 -18.55 -3.57
N ASN A 41 0.47 -17.78 -4.55
CA ASN A 41 0.10 -18.29 -5.88
C ASN A 41 1.29 -18.43 -6.84
N GLY A 42 2.51 -18.12 -6.41
CA GLY A 42 3.74 -18.21 -7.21
C GLY A 42 4.05 -16.93 -8.02
N GLU A 43 3.21 -15.92 -7.98
CA GLU A 43 3.46 -14.64 -8.63
C GLU A 43 4.59 -13.88 -7.93
N LEU A 44 5.55 -13.38 -8.70
CA LEU A 44 6.65 -12.55 -8.22
C LEU A 44 6.29 -11.09 -8.40
N VAL A 45 6.26 -10.33 -7.31
CA VAL A 45 5.96 -8.90 -7.31
C VAL A 45 7.07 -8.13 -6.59
N ASN A 46 7.26 -6.86 -6.92
CA ASN A 46 8.15 -5.97 -6.21
C ASN A 46 7.34 -5.01 -5.34
N ALA A 47 7.68 -4.92 -4.06
CA ALA A 47 7.19 -3.85 -3.20
C ALA A 47 8.21 -2.71 -3.16
N VAL A 48 7.75 -1.50 -3.40
CA VAL A 48 8.56 -0.28 -3.39
C VAL A 48 8.20 0.54 -2.16
N CYS A 49 9.20 1.04 -1.44
CA CYS A 49 8.98 1.98 -0.35
C CYS A 49 8.46 3.30 -0.94
N GLY A 50 7.19 3.59 -0.70
CA GLY A 50 6.51 4.81 -1.14
C GLY A 50 6.78 6.01 -0.22
N GLY A 51 7.40 5.79 0.93
CA GLY A 51 7.74 6.83 1.90
C GLY A 51 7.33 6.49 3.32
N TYR A 52 7.60 7.42 4.20
CA TYR A 52 7.30 7.30 5.63
C TYR A 52 6.20 8.28 6.03
N VAL A 53 5.17 7.77 6.69
CA VAL A 53 4.10 8.58 7.31
C VAL A 53 4.67 9.34 8.51
N ASN A 54 5.48 8.64 9.30
CA ASN A 54 6.25 9.13 10.43
C ASN A 54 7.46 8.22 10.67
N GLU A 55 8.27 8.51 11.65
CA GLU A 55 9.50 7.74 11.95
C GLU A 55 9.27 6.23 12.12
N LYS A 56 8.06 5.81 12.50
CA LYS A 56 7.73 4.43 12.87
C LYS A 56 6.78 3.74 11.90
N ARG A 57 6.42 4.39 10.78
CA ARG A 57 5.48 3.85 9.80
C ARG A 57 5.95 4.16 8.38
N ALA A 58 6.15 3.13 7.58
CA ALA A 58 6.44 3.22 6.15
C ALA A 58 5.26 2.68 5.34
N ARG A 59 5.05 3.28 4.16
CA ARG A 59 4.12 2.78 3.15
C ARG A 59 4.88 2.10 2.04
N PHE A 60 4.32 1.01 1.58
CA PHE A 60 4.82 0.28 0.42
C PHE A 60 3.72 0.20 -0.63
N VAL A 61 4.13 0.15 -1.88
CA VAL A 61 3.24 -0.01 -3.03
C VAL A 61 3.85 -1.07 -3.95
N LEU A 62 3.02 -1.87 -4.59
CA LEU A 62 3.50 -2.78 -5.63
C LEU A 62 3.97 -1.95 -6.83
N GLU A 63 5.12 -2.32 -7.41
CA GLU A 63 5.73 -1.63 -8.55
C GLU A 63 4.86 -1.74 -9.79
N ASP A 64 4.25 -2.92 -9.97
CA ASP A 64 3.38 -3.24 -11.09
C ASP A 64 2.01 -3.73 -10.59
N CYS A 65 1.03 -3.74 -11.49
CA CYS A 65 -0.25 -4.35 -11.22
C CYS A 65 -0.09 -5.87 -11.10
N LEU A 66 -0.95 -6.50 -10.30
CA LEU A 66 -1.06 -7.96 -10.25
C LEU A 66 -1.54 -8.51 -11.61
N ALA A 67 -1.14 -9.75 -11.90
CA ALA A 67 -1.50 -10.41 -13.16
C ALA A 67 -3.00 -10.57 -13.32
N GLU A 68 -3.72 -10.84 -12.23
CA GLU A 68 -5.17 -10.95 -12.24
C GLU A 68 -5.83 -9.56 -12.35
N LYS A 69 -6.82 -9.46 -13.24
CA LYS A 69 -7.62 -8.25 -13.44
C LYS A 69 -8.98 -8.41 -12.78
N TRP A 70 -9.37 -7.44 -11.99
CA TRP A 70 -10.70 -7.38 -11.39
C TRP A 70 -11.37 -6.02 -11.59
N ARG A 71 -12.66 -5.97 -11.31
CA ARG A 71 -13.44 -4.74 -11.38
C ARG A 71 -13.54 -4.09 -10.00
N MET A 72 -13.63 -2.77 -9.98
CA MET A 72 -13.92 -2.04 -8.74
C MET A 72 -15.33 -2.35 -8.24
N ASN A 73 -16.30 -2.48 -9.16
CA ASN A 73 -17.68 -2.89 -8.90
C ASN A 73 -18.22 -3.64 -10.12
N ASP A 74 -19.23 -4.50 -9.94
CA ASP A 74 -19.88 -5.25 -11.03
C ASP A 74 -20.57 -4.34 -12.03
N THR A 75 -21.04 -3.18 -11.57
CA THR A 75 -21.63 -2.14 -12.42
C THR A 75 -20.81 -0.86 -12.33
N PRO A 76 -20.81 0.03 -13.36
CA PRO A 76 -20.11 1.30 -13.35
C PRO A 76 -20.78 2.28 -12.37
N THR A 77 -20.46 2.13 -11.08
CA THR A 77 -20.99 2.96 -10.00
C THR A 77 -19.90 3.28 -8.98
N ASN A 78 -20.00 4.44 -8.36
CA ASN A 78 -19.20 4.82 -7.18
C ASN A 78 -20.05 4.87 -5.90
N LYS A 79 -21.30 4.38 -5.96
CA LYS A 79 -22.20 4.37 -4.80
C LYS A 79 -21.62 3.51 -3.68
N GLY A 80 -21.52 4.10 -2.50
CA GLY A 80 -20.93 3.44 -1.34
C GLY A 80 -19.43 3.60 -1.21
N GLY A 81 -18.78 4.34 -2.11
CA GLY A 81 -17.35 4.66 -2.07
C GLY A 81 -16.46 3.43 -2.14
N TYR A 82 -15.19 3.61 -1.81
CA TYR A 82 -14.24 2.51 -1.70
C TYR A 82 -14.63 1.53 -0.58
N LEU A 83 -15.15 2.04 0.54
CA LEU A 83 -15.55 1.23 1.71
C LEU A 83 -16.46 0.05 1.34
N LYS A 84 -17.45 0.28 0.44
CA LYS A 84 -18.44 -0.73 0.04
C LYS A 84 -18.16 -1.34 -1.34
N SER A 85 -17.01 -1.03 -1.95
CA SER A 85 -16.67 -1.53 -3.27
C SER A 85 -16.29 -3.01 -3.24
N GLU A 86 -16.56 -3.72 -4.34
CA GLU A 86 -16.07 -5.07 -4.54
C GLU A 86 -14.56 -5.12 -4.67
N GLY A 87 -13.96 -4.06 -5.23
CA GLY A 87 -12.51 -3.93 -5.30
C GLY A 87 -11.85 -3.98 -3.93
N ARG A 88 -12.41 -3.27 -2.92
CA ARG A 88 -11.92 -3.38 -1.54
C ARG A 88 -12.09 -4.77 -0.97
N ARG A 89 -13.27 -5.38 -1.17
CA ARG A 89 -13.54 -6.75 -0.71
C ARG A 89 -12.51 -7.72 -1.31
N HIS A 90 -12.29 -7.64 -2.62
CA HIS A 90 -11.31 -8.45 -3.32
C HIS A 90 -9.88 -8.27 -2.77
N VAL A 91 -9.46 -7.04 -2.51
CA VAL A 91 -8.14 -6.77 -1.90
C VAL A 91 -8.00 -7.46 -0.54
N ILE A 92 -9.04 -7.44 0.29
CA ILE A 92 -9.00 -7.98 1.66
C ILE A 92 -9.16 -9.50 1.66
N GLU A 93 -10.09 -10.04 0.88
CA GLU A 93 -10.48 -11.45 0.93
C GLU A 93 -9.63 -12.34 0.02
N ASP A 94 -9.18 -11.82 -1.13
CA ASP A 94 -8.50 -12.62 -2.13
C ASP A 94 -7.00 -12.27 -2.26
N ILE A 95 -6.63 -10.99 -2.22
CA ILE A 95 -5.24 -10.56 -2.43
C ILE A 95 -4.41 -10.59 -1.16
N LEU A 96 -4.92 -10.04 -0.05
CA LEU A 96 -4.19 -10.03 1.22
C LEU A 96 -3.74 -11.42 1.68
N PRO A 97 -4.56 -12.50 1.55
CA PRO A 97 -4.13 -13.85 1.90
C PRO A 97 -3.01 -14.43 1.04
N LEU A 98 -2.72 -13.85 -0.14
CA LEU A 98 -1.63 -14.30 -1.01
C LEU A 98 -0.25 -13.88 -0.48
N PHE A 99 -0.18 -12.88 0.37
CA PHE A 99 1.10 -12.48 0.94
C PHE A 99 1.67 -13.54 1.90
N PRO A 100 3.00 -13.72 1.94
CA PRO A 100 3.64 -14.60 2.94
C PRO A 100 3.22 -14.21 4.36
N ASP A 101 2.97 -15.21 5.21
CA ASP A 101 2.49 -14.98 6.58
C ASP A 101 3.41 -14.06 7.38
N GLU A 102 4.73 -14.27 7.29
CA GLU A 102 5.73 -13.41 7.95
C GLU A 102 5.62 -11.94 7.55
N LEU A 103 5.26 -11.66 6.27
CA LEU A 103 5.07 -10.31 5.80
C LEU A 103 3.70 -9.77 6.22
N ALA A 104 2.65 -10.57 6.11
CA ALA A 104 1.31 -10.18 6.53
C ALA A 104 1.25 -9.80 8.03
N GLU A 105 1.98 -10.52 8.88
CA GLU A 105 2.15 -10.20 10.31
C GLU A 105 2.90 -8.87 10.55
N ALA A 106 3.63 -8.38 9.56
CA ALA A 106 4.31 -7.09 9.65
C ALA A 106 3.41 -5.91 9.25
N PHE A 107 2.28 -6.17 8.60
CA PHE A 107 1.37 -5.12 8.17
C PHE A 107 0.72 -4.41 9.36
N VAL A 108 0.63 -3.09 9.25
CA VAL A 108 0.01 -2.23 10.26
C VAL A 108 -1.19 -1.55 9.61
N PRO A 109 -2.38 -1.59 10.24
CA PRO A 109 -3.57 -0.94 9.69
C PRO A 109 -3.36 0.55 9.44
N ARG A 110 -3.85 1.03 8.30
CA ARG A 110 -4.02 2.44 7.98
C ARG A 110 -5.47 2.83 8.25
N PHE A 111 -5.68 3.96 8.92
CA PHE A 111 -6.99 4.57 9.04
C PHE A 111 -7.32 5.32 7.76
N LEU A 112 -8.45 4.97 7.18
CA LEU A 112 -9.01 5.56 5.98
C LEU A 112 -10.28 6.32 6.36
N SER A 113 -10.54 7.42 5.66
CA SER A 113 -11.74 8.22 5.88
C SER A 113 -12.27 8.70 4.55
N GLU A 114 -13.55 8.45 4.28
CA GLU A 114 -14.21 8.94 3.09
C GLU A 114 -15.61 9.47 3.39
N LYS A 115 -16.11 10.34 2.53
CA LYS A 115 -17.45 10.87 2.62
C LYS A 115 -18.36 10.14 1.64
N ILE A 116 -19.37 9.41 2.17
CA ILE A 116 -20.33 8.64 1.41
C ILE A 116 -21.73 9.20 1.71
N ASP A 117 -22.46 9.59 0.68
CA ASP A 117 -23.83 10.13 0.80
C ASP A 117 -23.94 11.29 1.81
N GLY A 118 -22.87 12.09 1.94
CA GLY A 118 -22.81 13.23 2.86
C GLY A 118 -22.28 12.91 4.25
N GLU A 119 -22.18 11.65 4.63
CA GLU A 119 -21.67 11.19 5.92
C GLU A 119 -20.22 10.76 5.86
N ARG A 120 -19.44 11.05 6.92
CA ARG A 120 -18.06 10.61 7.04
C ARG A 120 -18.03 9.19 7.61
N HIS A 121 -17.31 8.32 6.91
CA HIS A 121 -17.03 6.95 7.32
C HIS A 121 -15.54 6.77 7.58
N GLU A 122 -15.21 6.16 8.72
CA GLU A 122 -13.84 5.85 9.11
C GLU A 122 -13.70 4.32 9.24
N TYR A 123 -12.62 3.79 8.71
CA TYR A 123 -12.31 2.36 8.74
C TYR A 123 -10.80 2.14 8.66
N ALA A 124 -10.35 0.90 8.79
CA ALA A 124 -8.93 0.58 8.74
C ALA A 124 -8.69 -0.63 7.85
N ASP A 125 -7.70 -0.50 6.96
CA ASP A 125 -7.23 -1.57 6.09
C ASP A 125 -5.72 -1.74 6.20
N THR A 126 -5.24 -2.96 6.10
CA THR A 126 -3.80 -3.29 6.05
C THR A 126 -3.26 -3.32 4.63
N LEU A 127 -4.15 -3.56 3.67
CA LEU A 127 -3.88 -3.50 2.23
C LEU A 127 -5.02 -2.73 1.56
N TRP A 128 -4.71 -1.81 0.66
CA TRP A 128 -5.70 -0.97 -0.03
C TRP A 128 -5.23 -0.60 -1.43
N ILE A 129 -6.15 -0.14 -2.27
CA ILE A 129 -5.85 0.45 -3.58
C ILE A 129 -5.37 1.90 -3.36
N PRO A 130 -4.26 2.33 -3.99
CA PRO A 130 -3.79 3.71 -3.88
C PRO A 130 -4.89 4.73 -4.21
N SER A 131 -5.06 5.71 -3.36
CA SER A 131 -6.02 6.80 -3.55
C SER A 131 -5.47 7.88 -4.49
N ALA A 132 -6.33 8.82 -4.88
CA ALA A 132 -5.90 9.98 -5.65
C ALA A 132 -4.79 10.77 -4.92
N THR A 133 -4.88 10.90 -3.60
CA THR A 133 -3.85 11.58 -2.81
C THR A 133 -2.54 10.79 -2.80
N ASP A 134 -2.59 9.46 -2.70
CA ASP A 134 -1.40 8.60 -2.75
C ASP A 134 -0.65 8.75 -4.10
N VAL A 135 -1.40 8.95 -5.20
CA VAL A 135 -0.83 9.05 -6.56
C VAL A 135 -0.47 10.50 -6.93
N PHE A 136 -1.37 11.44 -6.72
CA PHE A 136 -1.26 12.81 -7.23
C PHE A 136 -0.90 13.85 -6.15
N GLY A 137 -0.97 13.49 -4.88
CA GLY A 137 -0.81 14.42 -3.77
C GLY A 137 -2.11 15.16 -3.43
N ALA A 138 -2.01 16.22 -2.64
CA ALA A 138 -3.13 17.08 -2.32
C ALA A 138 -3.71 17.74 -3.57
N GLY A 139 -5.03 17.87 -3.65
CA GLY A 139 -5.71 18.46 -4.81
C GLY A 139 -7.12 18.92 -4.50
N ASP A 140 -7.63 19.84 -5.32
CA ASP A 140 -8.95 20.47 -5.13
C ASP A 140 -10.14 19.57 -5.50
N TRP A 141 -9.85 18.44 -6.18
CA TRP A 141 -10.88 17.57 -6.76
C TRP A 141 -11.23 16.34 -5.91
N TRP A 142 -10.47 16.09 -4.84
CA TRP A 142 -10.71 14.99 -3.90
C TRP A 142 -10.44 15.43 -2.47
N ASN A 143 -11.07 14.73 -1.53
CA ASN A 143 -10.86 15.00 -0.11
C ASN A 143 -9.50 14.44 0.32
N GLU A 144 -8.78 15.22 1.12
CA GLU A 144 -7.58 14.72 1.79
C GLU A 144 -7.96 13.63 2.79
N GLU A 145 -7.18 12.57 2.78
CA GLU A 145 -7.29 11.48 3.73
C GLU A 145 -6.33 11.71 4.90
N PRO A 146 -6.70 11.30 6.13
CA PRO A 146 -5.78 11.33 7.27
C PRO A 146 -4.48 10.58 6.94
N ASP A 147 -3.35 11.14 7.37
CA ASP A 147 -2.00 10.58 7.12
C ASP A 147 -1.68 10.36 5.63
N SER A 148 -2.39 11.04 4.72
CA SER A 148 -2.19 10.89 3.29
C SER A 148 -1.06 11.78 2.79
N PHE A 149 -0.28 11.26 1.84
CA PHE A 149 0.76 12.00 1.13
C PHE A 149 1.03 11.34 -0.22
N GLN A 150 1.52 12.13 -1.17
CA GLN A 150 1.94 11.56 -2.44
C GLN A 150 3.13 10.62 -2.24
N LEU A 151 2.96 9.36 -2.64
CA LEU A 151 4.02 8.36 -2.54
C LEU A 151 5.20 8.73 -3.44
N GLU A 152 6.41 8.51 -2.97
CA GLU A 152 7.64 8.88 -3.68
C GLU A 152 7.75 8.29 -5.09
N ILE A 153 7.20 7.08 -5.30
CA ILE A 153 7.17 6.43 -6.60
C ILE A 153 6.35 7.23 -7.63
N PHE A 154 5.31 7.96 -7.19
CA PHE A 154 4.42 8.71 -8.07
C PHE A 154 4.76 10.21 -8.18
N LYS A 155 5.82 10.70 -7.55
CA LYS A 155 6.18 12.13 -7.63
C LYS A 155 6.66 12.57 -9.00
N ARG A 156 7.15 11.66 -9.85
CA ARG A 156 7.51 11.96 -11.23
C ARG A 156 6.33 11.65 -12.13
N GLU A 157 6.03 12.55 -13.06
CA GLU A 157 4.89 12.39 -13.99
C GLU A 157 4.93 11.05 -14.76
N ARG A 158 6.12 10.65 -15.23
CA ARG A 158 6.33 9.39 -15.95
C ARG A 158 6.03 8.13 -15.12
N ASP A 159 5.99 8.23 -13.80
CA ASP A 159 5.78 7.10 -12.89
C ASP A 159 4.28 6.91 -12.58
N ARG A 160 3.39 7.74 -13.19
CA ARG A 160 1.92 7.73 -13.00
C ARG A 160 1.15 7.15 -14.18
N VAL A 161 1.86 6.73 -15.23
CA VAL A 161 1.27 6.25 -16.50
C VAL A 161 1.22 4.74 -16.53
#